data_464626db53512a13b95c0442201a8f96
#
_entry.id   464626db53512a13b95c0442201a8f96
#
_cell.length_a   1.000
_cell.length_b   1.000
_cell.length_c   1.000
_cell.angle_alpha   90.00
_cell.angle_beta   90.00
_cell.angle_gamma   90.00
#
_symmetry.space_group_name_H-M   'P 1'
#
loop_
_entity.id
_entity.type
_entity.pdbx_description
1 polymer ?
#
loop_
_entity_poly.entity_id
_entity_poly.type
_entity_poly.pdbx_seq_one_letter_code
_entity_poly.pdbx_strand_id
1 'polypeptide(L)'
;MAQKSLARNVVVIGTQWGDEGKGKVVDWLTDHAQGVVRFQGGHNAGHTLVIGGQKTALQLIPSGIMRENVACYIGNGVVLSVPDLLREIDKLQSNGVEVCSRLKISEACPVILPYHTALDAAREAARGAAKIGTTGKGIGPAYEDKVARRAIRVADILNETRFAEKLRENLDYHNFVLTQYLKAPAIDFQKTYDDTLANVARIRPMVADVSSALYAVHAAGGSLLFEGAQGSLLDVDHGTYPYVTSSNCVAGNAAAGSGVGPNMLHYVLGITKAYTTRVGSGPFPSELATDQGVGKHLASVGHEFGTVTGRARRCGWFDAALLRRSVQINGVSGMCLTKLDVLDGLESLKLCTGYRLGGKIVDIFPVGAEEAAACEPIYEEMAGWTESTVGAKSLDALPANARAYVKRIEELVGVPIDMVSTGPDREETIVLRHPFK
;
A
#
# COMPACT_ATOMS: atom_id res chain seq x y z
N MET A 1 -18.44 -30.56 -22.24
CA MET A 1 -18.22 -29.94 -20.91
C MET A 1 -18.06 -28.47 -21.12
N ALA A 2 -18.98 -27.64 -20.65
CA ALA A 2 -18.84 -26.19 -20.73
C ALA A 2 -17.58 -25.80 -19.93
N GLN A 3 -16.64 -25.13 -20.57
CA GLN A 3 -15.46 -24.58 -19.94
C GLN A 3 -15.99 -23.57 -18.90
N LYS A 4 -16.00 -23.93 -17.60
CA LYS A 4 -16.27 -22.97 -16.53
C LYS A 4 -15.29 -21.82 -16.75
N SER A 5 -15.81 -20.62 -17.00
CA SER A 5 -14.99 -19.41 -17.00
C SER A 5 -14.20 -19.42 -15.70
N LEU A 6 -12.87 -19.56 -15.80
CA LEU A 6 -11.98 -19.51 -14.64
C LEU A 6 -12.20 -18.15 -13.96
N ALA A 7 -12.46 -18.20 -12.65
CA ALA A 7 -12.58 -16.98 -11.85
C ALA A 7 -11.32 -16.12 -12.00
N ARG A 8 -11.50 -14.84 -12.27
CA ARG A 8 -10.40 -13.91 -12.46
C ARG A 8 -9.99 -13.31 -11.12
N ASN A 9 -8.73 -13.42 -10.77
CA ASN A 9 -8.17 -12.76 -9.58
C ASN A 9 -7.57 -11.42 -9.98
N VAL A 10 -7.70 -10.43 -9.10
CA VAL A 10 -7.22 -9.06 -9.32
C VAL A 10 -6.22 -8.67 -8.24
N VAL A 11 -5.08 -8.09 -8.65
CA VAL A 11 -4.10 -7.48 -7.75
C VAL A 11 -4.23 -5.97 -7.85
N VAL A 12 -4.43 -5.29 -6.74
CA VAL A 12 -4.48 -3.83 -6.65
C VAL A 12 -3.19 -3.32 -6.02
N ILE A 13 -2.46 -2.49 -6.78
CA ILE A 13 -1.21 -1.86 -6.30
C ILE A 13 -1.25 -0.36 -6.47
N GLY A 14 -0.46 0.37 -5.65
CA GLY A 14 -0.16 1.77 -5.91
C GLY A 14 1.00 1.90 -6.90
N THR A 15 0.88 2.79 -7.86
CA THR A 15 1.88 2.98 -8.92
C THR A 15 2.90 4.06 -8.61
N GLN A 16 2.68 4.87 -7.58
CA GLN A 16 3.51 6.02 -7.20
C GLN A 16 4.17 5.77 -5.83
N TRP A 17 4.23 6.77 -4.96
CA TRP A 17 4.79 6.66 -3.60
C TRP A 17 3.74 6.41 -2.50
N GLY A 18 2.67 5.67 -2.80
CA GLY A 18 1.57 5.44 -1.87
C GLY A 18 0.54 6.58 -1.87
N ASP A 19 -0.50 6.41 -1.05
CA ASP A 19 -1.58 7.40 -0.90
C ASP A 19 -2.37 7.72 -2.19
N GLU A 20 -2.35 6.80 -3.18
CA GLU A 20 -3.05 6.96 -4.45
C GLU A 20 -4.58 6.82 -4.34
N GLY A 21 -5.11 6.52 -3.14
CA GLY A 21 -6.56 6.32 -2.96
C GLY A 21 -7.02 4.89 -3.18
N LYS A 22 -6.13 3.90 -2.99
CA LYS A 22 -6.42 2.46 -3.15
C LYS A 22 -7.64 1.99 -2.36
N GLY A 23 -7.85 2.47 -1.14
CA GLY A 23 -8.92 2.01 -0.26
C GLY A 23 -10.31 2.09 -0.89
N LYS A 24 -10.66 3.20 -1.51
CA LYS A 24 -11.94 3.39 -2.23
C LYS A 24 -12.14 2.36 -3.34
N VAL A 25 -11.10 2.14 -4.15
CA VAL A 25 -11.15 1.22 -5.31
C VAL A 25 -11.23 -0.23 -4.84
N VAL A 26 -10.45 -0.60 -3.82
CA VAL A 26 -10.51 -1.93 -3.20
C VAL A 26 -11.89 -2.20 -2.62
N ASP A 27 -12.48 -1.24 -1.89
CA ASP A 27 -13.83 -1.36 -1.36
C ASP A 27 -14.86 -1.58 -2.48
N TRP A 28 -14.78 -0.82 -3.56
CA TRP A 28 -15.66 -1.00 -4.70
C TRP A 28 -15.50 -2.37 -5.38
N LEU A 29 -14.24 -2.83 -5.58
CA LEU A 29 -13.94 -4.13 -6.18
C LEU A 29 -14.33 -5.31 -5.29
N THR A 30 -14.38 -5.12 -3.98
CA THR A 30 -14.70 -6.17 -3.00
C THR A 30 -16.07 -6.80 -3.26
N ASP A 31 -17.05 -6.07 -3.81
CA ASP A 31 -18.37 -6.60 -4.15
C ASP A 31 -18.32 -7.73 -5.21
N HIS A 32 -17.19 -7.89 -5.89
CA HIS A 32 -16.95 -8.90 -6.93
C HIS A 32 -15.95 -9.99 -6.51
N ALA A 33 -15.52 -10.00 -5.24
CA ALA A 33 -14.56 -10.96 -4.72
C ALA A 33 -15.15 -11.81 -3.58
N GLN A 34 -14.79 -13.08 -3.52
CA GLN A 34 -15.12 -13.96 -2.40
C GLN A 34 -14.08 -13.87 -1.28
N GLY A 35 -12.89 -13.34 -1.58
CA GLY A 35 -11.84 -13.14 -0.59
C GLY A 35 -10.95 -11.94 -0.90
N VAL A 36 -10.55 -11.21 0.15
CA VAL A 36 -9.59 -10.09 0.07
C VAL A 36 -8.34 -10.42 0.87
N VAL A 37 -7.17 -10.22 0.27
CA VAL A 37 -5.88 -10.68 0.79
C VAL A 37 -4.91 -9.52 0.96
N ARG A 38 -4.44 -9.27 2.17
CA ARG A 38 -3.27 -8.43 2.44
C ARG A 38 -2.02 -9.30 2.36
N PHE A 39 -1.07 -8.93 1.51
CA PHE A 39 0.09 -9.78 1.21
C PHE A 39 1.45 -9.17 1.62
N GLN A 40 1.49 -7.90 2.08
CA GLN A 40 2.73 -7.25 2.50
C GLN A 40 2.47 -6.04 3.42
N GLY A 41 3.56 -5.48 3.96
CA GLY A 41 3.52 -4.36 4.89
C GLY A 41 3.14 -4.81 6.30
N GLY A 42 2.55 -3.92 7.05
CA GLY A 42 2.09 -4.14 8.41
C GLY A 42 1.10 -3.03 8.79
N HIS A 43 1.02 -2.71 10.07
CA HIS A 43 0.16 -1.64 10.56
C HIS A 43 0.66 -0.21 10.25
N ASN A 44 1.73 -0.09 9.44
CA ASN A 44 2.15 1.19 8.83
C ASN A 44 1.28 1.62 7.65
N ALA A 45 0.49 0.71 7.08
CA ALA A 45 -0.52 1.06 6.09
C ALA A 45 -1.73 1.75 6.75
N GLY A 46 -2.46 2.54 5.98
CA GLY A 46 -3.72 3.16 6.39
C GLY A 46 -4.65 3.25 5.20
N HIS A 47 -5.71 2.42 5.19
CA HIS A 47 -6.77 2.48 4.20
C HIS A 47 -8.00 3.10 4.83
N THR A 48 -8.39 4.27 4.37
CA THR A 48 -9.64 4.90 4.82
C THR A 48 -10.76 4.53 3.87
N LEU A 49 -11.80 3.95 4.42
CA LEU A 49 -13.04 3.64 3.74
C LEU A 49 -14.12 4.63 4.17
N VAL A 50 -14.98 5.01 3.25
CA VAL A 50 -16.17 5.82 3.55
C VAL A 50 -17.38 5.01 3.11
N ILE A 51 -18.12 4.50 4.08
CA ILE A 51 -19.29 3.66 3.84
C ILE A 51 -20.48 4.28 4.58
N GLY A 52 -21.53 4.64 3.83
CA GLY A 52 -22.71 5.29 4.41
C GLY A 52 -22.36 6.58 5.18
N GLY A 53 -21.35 7.34 4.73
CA GLY A 53 -20.88 8.57 5.38
C GLY A 53 -19.95 8.34 6.59
N GLN A 54 -19.78 7.10 7.06
CA GLN A 54 -18.86 6.78 8.14
C GLN A 54 -17.46 6.49 7.62
N LYS A 55 -16.45 7.16 8.21
CA LYS A 55 -15.03 6.92 7.92
C LYS A 55 -14.47 5.82 8.83
N THR A 56 -13.99 4.74 8.22
CA THR A 56 -13.28 3.65 8.91
C THR A 56 -11.85 3.55 8.38
N ALA A 57 -10.86 3.66 9.27
CA ALA A 57 -9.46 3.47 8.90
C ALA A 57 -9.03 2.06 9.29
N LEU A 58 -8.57 1.29 8.29
CA LEU A 58 -8.01 -0.05 8.44
C LEU A 58 -6.49 0.00 8.27
N GLN A 59 -5.76 -0.81 9.02
CA GLN A 59 -4.30 -0.89 8.97
C GLN A 59 -3.78 -2.28 8.59
N LEU A 60 -4.25 -3.31 9.27
CA LEU A 60 -3.86 -4.72 9.08
C LEU A 60 -4.95 -5.53 8.39
N ILE A 61 -6.19 -5.29 8.80
CA ILE A 61 -7.35 -6.06 8.32
C ILE A 61 -7.66 -5.66 6.88
N PRO A 62 -7.85 -6.63 5.95
CA PRO A 62 -8.24 -6.32 4.58
C PRO A 62 -9.55 -5.56 4.49
N SER A 63 -9.68 -4.67 3.50
CA SER A 63 -10.86 -3.81 3.31
C SER A 63 -12.15 -4.61 3.12
N GLY A 64 -12.06 -5.85 2.64
CA GLY A 64 -13.20 -6.76 2.48
C GLY A 64 -13.97 -7.08 3.76
N ILE A 65 -13.39 -6.81 4.94
CA ILE A 65 -14.05 -7.06 6.22
C ILE A 65 -15.36 -6.28 6.39
N MET A 66 -15.49 -5.18 5.68
CA MET A 66 -16.70 -4.36 5.69
C MET A 66 -17.87 -4.96 4.91
N ARG A 67 -17.68 -6.11 4.23
CA ARG A 67 -18.72 -6.86 3.48
C ARG A 67 -18.97 -8.20 4.16
N GLU A 68 -20.24 -8.47 4.53
CA GLU A 68 -20.62 -9.65 5.32
C GLU A 68 -20.24 -10.99 4.70
N ASN A 69 -20.27 -11.11 3.37
CA ASN A 69 -20.04 -12.35 2.65
C ASN A 69 -18.62 -12.51 2.09
N VAL A 70 -17.67 -11.68 2.53
CA VAL A 70 -16.30 -11.70 2.03
C VAL A 70 -15.36 -12.21 3.10
N ALA A 71 -14.55 -13.22 2.76
CA ALA A 71 -13.48 -13.72 3.62
C ALA A 71 -12.26 -12.80 3.52
N CYS A 72 -11.57 -12.61 4.63
CA CYS A 72 -10.38 -11.76 4.71
C CYS A 72 -9.17 -12.56 5.14
N TYR A 73 -8.04 -12.30 4.48
CA TYR A 73 -6.82 -13.06 4.68
C TYR A 73 -5.62 -12.14 4.93
N ILE A 74 -4.86 -12.41 5.97
CA ILE A 74 -3.53 -11.81 6.20
C ILE A 74 -2.50 -12.84 5.80
N GLY A 75 -1.83 -12.60 4.66
CA GLY A 75 -0.82 -13.49 4.08
C GLY A 75 0.52 -13.42 4.81
N ASN A 76 1.36 -14.42 4.57
CA ASN A 76 2.67 -14.60 5.19
C ASN A 76 3.68 -13.47 4.91
N GLY A 77 3.41 -12.62 3.94
CA GLY A 77 4.23 -11.44 3.64
C GLY A 77 4.01 -10.26 4.58
N VAL A 78 2.94 -10.27 5.37
CA VAL A 78 2.64 -9.23 6.36
C VAL A 78 3.45 -9.44 7.63
N VAL A 79 4.06 -8.38 8.18
CA VAL A 79 4.64 -8.38 9.53
C VAL A 79 3.55 -7.92 10.52
N LEU A 80 3.20 -8.79 11.45
CA LEU A 80 1.98 -8.70 12.25
C LEU A 80 2.23 -8.15 13.66
N SER A 81 1.70 -7.00 13.97
CA SER A 81 1.54 -6.55 15.35
C SER A 81 0.25 -7.11 15.93
N VAL A 82 0.33 -8.07 16.85
CA VAL A 82 -0.85 -8.68 17.47
C VAL A 82 -1.64 -7.66 18.28
N PRO A 83 -1.03 -6.81 19.12
CA PRO A 83 -1.77 -5.78 19.86
C PRO A 83 -2.52 -4.80 18.95
N ASP A 84 -1.90 -4.38 17.82
CA ASP A 84 -2.55 -3.46 16.87
C ASP A 84 -3.71 -4.13 16.15
N LEU A 85 -3.54 -5.39 15.75
CA LEU A 85 -4.61 -6.18 15.15
C LEU A 85 -5.81 -6.31 16.09
N LEU A 86 -5.57 -6.62 17.35
CA LEU A 86 -6.65 -6.77 18.32
C LEU A 86 -7.38 -5.46 18.59
N ARG A 87 -6.66 -4.32 18.66
CA ARG A 87 -7.30 -3.00 18.75
C ARG A 87 -8.19 -2.69 17.54
N GLU A 88 -7.74 -3.07 16.34
CA GLU A 88 -8.49 -2.89 15.11
C GLU A 88 -9.74 -3.78 15.10
N ILE A 89 -9.64 -5.05 15.54
CA ILE A 89 -10.77 -5.97 15.71
C ILE A 89 -11.80 -5.39 16.70
N ASP A 90 -11.36 -4.96 17.89
CA ASP A 90 -12.23 -4.43 18.93
C ASP A 90 -13.00 -3.21 18.43
N LYS A 91 -12.33 -2.31 17.68
CA LYS A 91 -12.95 -1.14 17.09
C LYS A 91 -14.00 -1.51 16.02
N LEU A 92 -13.73 -2.51 15.19
CA LEU A 92 -14.67 -2.95 14.17
C LEU A 92 -15.88 -3.63 14.80
N GLN A 93 -15.66 -4.50 15.77
CA GLN A 93 -16.74 -5.19 16.49
C GLN A 93 -17.62 -4.22 17.29
N SER A 94 -17.05 -3.17 17.90
CA SER A 94 -17.84 -2.13 18.56
C SER A 94 -18.75 -1.35 17.61
N ASN A 95 -18.44 -1.38 16.32
CA ASN A 95 -19.26 -0.82 15.23
C ASN A 95 -20.17 -1.86 14.55
N GLY A 96 -20.33 -3.05 15.14
CA GLY A 96 -21.21 -4.10 14.64
C GLY A 96 -20.62 -4.94 13.48
N VAL A 97 -19.32 -4.82 13.17
CA VAL A 97 -18.71 -5.61 12.12
C VAL A 97 -18.23 -6.95 12.66
N GLU A 98 -18.74 -8.05 12.12
CA GLU A 98 -18.27 -9.40 12.45
C GLU A 98 -16.88 -9.63 11.81
N VAL A 99 -15.86 -9.88 12.64
CA VAL A 99 -14.47 -10.02 12.18
C VAL A 99 -13.95 -11.44 12.33
N CYS A 100 -14.06 -12.03 13.53
CA CYS A 100 -13.29 -13.22 13.90
C CYS A 100 -13.64 -14.46 13.08
N SER A 101 -14.88 -14.62 12.64
CA SER A 101 -15.32 -15.74 11.80
C SER A 101 -14.82 -15.66 10.36
N ARG A 102 -14.53 -14.44 9.88
CA ARG A 102 -14.17 -14.16 8.49
C ARG A 102 -12.70 -13.83 8.25
N LEU A 103 -11.96 -13.47 9.31
CA LEU A 103 -10.53 -13.19 9.21
C LEU A 103 -9.71 -14.45 9.39
N LYS A 104 -8.76 -14.69 8.47
CA LYS A 104 -7.74 -15.74 8.57
C LYS A 104 -6.35 -15.14 8.53
N ILE A 105 -5.49 -15.60 9.41
CA ILE A 105 -4.12 -15.10 9.60
C ILE A 105 -3.15 -16.23 9.29
N SER A 106 -2.22 -16.01 8.38
CA SER A 106 -1.19 -17.00 8.08
C SER A 106 -0.34 -17.28 9.30
N GLU A 107 -0.19 -18.57 9.62
CA GLU A 107 0.72 -19.05 10.67
C GLU A 107 2.20 -18.67 10.41
N ALA A 108 2.55 -18.37 9.15
CA ALA A 108 3.89 -18.00 8.73
C ALA A 108 4.17 -16.47 8.80
N CYS A 109 3.23 -15.64 9.21
CA CYS A 109 3.47 -14.20 9.42
C CYS A 109 4.53 -13.99 10.49
N PRO A 110 5.57 -13.18 10.24
CA PRO A 110 6.47 -12.69 11.29
C PRO A 110 5.70 -11.77 12.25
N VAL A 111 5.99 -11.88 13.55
CA VAL A 111 5.36 -11.09 14.60
C VAL A 111 6.26 -9.89 14.94
N ILE A 112 5.66 -8.71 15.02
CA ILE A 112 6.34 -7.52 15.55
C ILE A 112 6.28 -7.58 17.07
N LEU A 113 7.46 -7.54 17.70
CA LEU A 113 7.64 -7.55 19.15
C LEU A 113 8.27 -6.23 19.63
N PRO A 114 8.26 -5.93 20.93
CA PRO A 114 8.73 -4.64 21.47
C PRO A 114 10.14 -4.25 21.06
N TYR A 115 11.06 -5.21 20.89
CA TYR A 115 12.42 -4.91 20.44
C TYR A 115 12.47 -4.39 19.00
N HIS A 116 11.53 -4.75 18.13
CA HIS A 116 11.46 -4.20 16.77
C HIS A 116 11.15 -2.70 16.78
N THR A 117 10.17 -2.29 17.59
CA THR A 117 9.81 -0.86 17.71
C THR A 117 10.93 -0.07 18.40
N ALA A 118 11.59 -0.66 19.41
CA ALA A 118 12.72 -0.04 20.07
C ALA A 118 13.91 0.16 19.12
N LEU A 119 14.23 -0.85 18.27
CA LEU A 119 15.28 -0.75 17.26
C LEU A 119 14.97 0.32 16.21
N ASP A 120 13.71 0.38 15.73
CA ASP A 120 13.26 1.37 14.74
C ASP A 120 13.45 2.79 15.28
N ALA A 121 12.98 3.06 16.50
CA ALA A 121 13.11 4.35 17.15
C ALA A 121 14.59 4.72 17.43
N ALA A 122 15.38 3.78 17.94
CA ALA A 122 16.78 4.04 18.28
C ALA A 122 17.65 4.28 17.04
N ARG A 123 17.42 3.55 15.95
CA ARG A 123 18.11 3.74 14.66
C ARG A 123 17.79 5.10 14.03
N GLU A 124 16.52 5.52 14.04
CA GLU A 124 16.12 6.84 13.56
C GLU A 124 16.73 7.96 14.42
N ALA A 125 16.79 7.79 15.74
CA ALA A 125 17.42 8.75 16.63
C ALA A 125 18.93 8.85 16.36
N ALA A 126 19.62 7.74 16.16
CA ALA A 126 21.07 7.70 15.88
C ALA A 126 21.43 8.35 14.54
N ARG A 127 20.54 8.35 13.55
CA ARG A 127 20.75 8.98 12.23
C ARG A 127 20.63 10.51 12.25
N GLY A 128 20.01 11.10 13.23
CA GLY A 128 19.88 12.56 13.35
C GLY A 128 19.23 13.20 12.12
N ALA A 129 19.96 14.06 11.41
CA ALA A 129 19.48 14.73 10.20
C ALA A 129 19.32 13.78 8.99
N ALA A 130 20.02 12.65 8.97
CA ALA A 130 19.95 11.63 7.90
C ALA A 130 18.84 10.60 8.10
N LYS A 131 17.79 10.93 8.86
CA LYS A 131 16.62 10.07 9.07
C LYS A 131 15.98 9.63 7.76
N ILE A 132 15.57 8.37 7.70
CA ILE A 132 14.71 7.86 6.61
C ILE A 132 13.30 8.42 6.75
N GLY A 133 12.85 8.68 7.97
CA GLY A 133 11.50 9.13 8.27
C GLY A 133 10.52 7.97 8.42
N THR A 134 10.96 6.89 9.08
CA THR A 134 10.12 5.71 9.35
C THR A 134 8.87 6.06 10.15
N THR A 135 7.94 5.13 10.23
CA THR A 135 6.72 5.28 11.04
C THR A 135 6.94 4.95 12.51
N GLY A 136 8.12 4.46 12.91
CA GLY A 136 8.46 4.04 14.27
C GLY A 136 7.72 2.78 14.73
N LYS A 137 7.16 2.00 13.81
CA LYS A 137 6.30 0.84 14.11
C LYS A 137 7.03 -0.51 14.07
N GLY A 138 8.35 -0.50 13.92
CA GLY A 138 9.16 -1.71 13.92
C GLY A 138 9.05 -2.56 12.65
N ILE A 139 8.49 -2.01 11.58
CA ILE A 139 8.28 -2.73 10.32
C ILE A 139 9.62 -3.19 9.72
N GLY A 140 10.59 -2.27 9.60
CA GLY A 140 11.91 -2.56 9.05
C GLY A 140 12.65 -3.65 9.83
N PRO A 141 12.84 -3.51 11.14
CA PRO A 141 13.48 -4.54 11.97
C PRO A 141 12.78 -5.90 11.91
N ALA A 142 11.44 -5.96 11.79
CA ALA A 142 10.72 -7.23 11.64
C ALA A 142 10.98 -7.90 10.28
N TYR A 143 11.08 -7.14 9.19
CA TYR A 143 11.51 -7.67 7.89
C TYR A 143 12.99 -8.10 7.90
N GLU A 144 13.86 -7.36 8.55
CA GLU A 144 15.27 -7.74 8.77
C GLU A 144 15.36 -9.11 9.45
N ASP A 145 14.63 -9.32 10.53
CA ASP A 145 14.59 -10.61 11.23
C ASP A 145 14.02 -11.72 10.37
N LYS A 146 13.01 -11.43 9.54
CA LYS A 146 12.45 -12.40 8.58
C LYS A 146 13.52 -12.92 7.63
N VAL A 147 14.27 -12.03 6.97
CA VAL A 147 15.29 -12.43 5.98
C VAL A 147 16.55 -12.99 6.63
N ALA A 148 16.86 -12.57 7.87
CA ALA A 148 17.89 -13.15 8.70
C ALA A 148 17.53 -14.55 9.27
N ARG A 149 16.29 -15.00 9.07
CA ARG A 149 15.75 -16.29 9.52
C ARG A 149 15.69 -16.46 11.03
N ARG A 150 15.62 -15.38 11.80
CA ARG A 150 15.41 -15.37 13.26
C ARG A 150 14.04 -14.87 13.68
N ALA A 151 13.17 -14.47 12.72
CA ALA A 151 11.83 -14.01 13.05
C ALA A 151 11.03 -15.01 13.85
N ILE A 152 10.35 -14.54 14.87
CA ILE A 152 9.29 -15.26 15.55
C ILE A 152 8.03 -15.13 14.71
N ARG A 153 7.41 -16.26 14.35
CA ARG A 153 6.22 -16.31 13.52
C ARG A 153 4.96 -16.54 14.37
N VAL A 154 3.80 -16.35 13.78
CA VAL A 154 2.52 -16.62 14.44
C VAL A 154 2.47 -18.09 14.94
N ALA A 155 2.91 -19.08 14.16
CA ALA A 155 3.01 -20.46 14.60
C ALA A 155 3.89 -20.67 15.84
N ASP A 156 4.91 -19.84 16.03
CA ASP A 156 5.82 -19.96 17.18
C ASP A 156 5.16 -19.49 18.47
N ILE A 157 4.44 -18.35 18.44
CA ILE A 157 3.75 -17.82 19.63
C ILE A 157 2.56 -18.67 20.07
N LEU A 158 2.08 -19.60 19.23
CA LEU A 158 1.05 -20.58 19.60
C LEU A 158 1.61 -21.73 20.45
N ASN A 159 2.93 -21.86 20.57
CA ASN A 159 3.63 -22.86 21.37
C ASN A 159 4.55 -22.14 22.38
N GLU A 160 4.16 -22.16 23.64
CA GLU A 160 4.81 -21.39 24.72
C GLU A 160 6.30 -21.72 24.87
N THR A 161 6.67 -23.00 24.81
CA THR A 161 8.07 -23.44 24.96
C THR A 161 8.92 -22.89 23.80
N ARG A 162 8.47 -23.11 22.57
CA ARG A 162 9.16 -22.61 21.36
C ARG A 162 9.26 -21.10 21.36
N PHE A 163 8.20 -20.41 21.78
CA PHE A 163 8.21 -18.96 21.88
C PHE A 163 9.25 -18.47 22.90
N ALA A 164 9.28 -19.07 24.09
CA ALA A 164 10.24 -18.69 25.12
C ALA A 164 11.69 -18.89 24.68
N GLU A 165 12.01 -20.00 24.01
CA GLU A 165 13.36 -20.29 23.49
C GLU A 165 13.79 -19.25 22.45
N LYS A 166 12.97 -19.03 21.41
CA LYS A 166 13.25 -18.05 20.36
C LYS A 166 13.31 -16.62 20.87
N LEU A 167 12.45 -16.26 21.83
CA LEU A 167 12.45 -14.92 22.42
C LEU A 167 13.76 -14.64 23.19
N ARG A 168 14.28 -15.63 23.96
CA ARG A 168 15.57 -15.48 24.64
C ARG A 168 16.70 -15.24 23.65
N GLU A 169 16.81 -16.10 22.63
CA GLU A 169 17.84 -15.96 21.59
C GLU A 169 17.77 -14.58 20.90
N ASN A 170 16.58 -14.13 20.52
CA ASN A 170 16.42 -12.83 19.88
C ASN A 170 16.72 -11.65 20.83
N LEU A 171 16.32 -11.75 22.09
CA LEU A 171 16.59 -10.68 23.05
C LEU A 171 18.08 -10.60 23.42
N ASP A 172 18.79 -11.71 23.48
CA ASP A 172 20.27 -11.70 23.68
C ASP A 172 20.93 -10.87 22.57
N TYR A 173 20.57 -11.11 21.32
CA TYR A 173 21.10 -10.35 20.18
C TYR A 173 20.62 -8.89 20.14
N HIS A 174 19.33 -8.65 20.20
CA HIS A 174 18.77 -7.31 20.03
C HIS A 174 19.04 -6.40 21.21
N ASN A 175 19.08 -6.92 22.45
CA ASN A 175 19.45 -6.14 23.61
C ASN A 175 20.92 -5.75 23.58
N PHE A 176 21.81 -6.61 23.05
CA PHE A 176 23.20 -6.22 22.80
C PHE A 176 23.27 -5.02 21.84
N VAL A 177 22.55 -5.08 20.71
CA VAL A 177 22.50 -3.97 19.73
C VAL A 177 21.93 -2.71 20.36
N LEU A 178 20.80 -2.82 21.07
CA LEU A 178 20.15 -1.68 21.73
C LEU A 178 21.08 -1.03 22.75
N THR A 179 21.66 -1.81 23.68
CA THR A 179 22.42 -1.25 24.81
C THR A 179 23.84 -0.86 24.42
N GLN A 180 24.56 -1.73 23.68
CA GLN A 180 26.00 -1.51 23.42
C GLN A 180 26.21 -0.60 22.20
N TYR A 181 25.41 -0.73 21.14
CA TYR A 181 25.59 0.06 19.92
C TYR A 181 24.73 1.33 19.90
N LEU A 182 23.42 1.18 20.14
CA LEU A 182 22.46 2.29 20.01
C LEU A 182 22.28 3.12 21.30
N LYS A 183 22.84 2.66 22.42
CA LYS A 183 22.71 3.30 23.75
C LYS A 183 21.26 3.51 24.19
N ALA A 184 20.40 2.57 23.81
CA ALA A 184 18.98 2.52 24.16
C ALA A 184 18.71 1.47 25.26
N PRO A 185 17.59 1.55 25.97
CA PRO A 185 17.24 0.57 27.00
C PRO A 185 17.04 -0.83 26.45
N ALA A 186 17.42 -1.85 27.26
CA ALA A 186 17.10 -3.25 26.97
C ALA A 186 15.59 -3.51 27.08
N ILE A 187 15.13 -4.52 26.35
CA ILE A 187 13.78 -5.03 26.41
C ILE A 187 13.72 -6.21 27.40
N ASP A 188 12.76 -6.15 28.30
CA ASP A 188 12.56 -7.19 29.32
C ASP A 188 11.93 -8.45 28.73
N PHE A 189 12.51 -9.60 29.04
CA PHE A 189 12.04 -10.91 28.56
C PHE A 189 10.66 -11.25 29.13
N GLN A 190 10.51 -11.20 30.47
CA GLN A 190 9.32 -11.69 31.13
C GLN A 190 8.09 -10.88 30.71
N LYS A 191 8.23 -9.55 30.72
CA LYS A 191 7.18 -8.65 30.27
C LYS A 191 6.78 -8.93 28.82
N THR A 192 7.77 -9.08 27.90
CA THR A 192 7.48 -9.34 26.49
C THR A 192 6.78 -10.68 26.28
N TYR A 193 7.20 -11.70 27.03
CA TYR A 193 6.63 -13.04 27.01
C TYR A 193 5.17 -13.01 27.47
N ASP A 194 4.91 -12.47 28.66
CA ASP A 194 3.58 -12.44 29.28
C ASP A 194 2.60 -11.61 28.47
N ASP A 195 2.99 -10.40 28.03
CA ASP A 195 2.17 -9.52 27.22
C ASP A 195 1.80 -10.17 25.86
N THR A 196 2.72 -10.93 25.28
CA THR A 196 2.44 -11.64 24.02
C THR A 196 1.45 -12.77 24.24
N LEU A 197 1.68 -13.63 25.24
CA LEU A 197 0.82 -14.77 25.53
C LEU A 197 -0.61 -14.37 25.93
N ALA A 198 -0.77 -13.25 26.65
CA ALA A 198 -2.08 -12.71 26.99
C ALA A 198 -2.97 -12.45 25.75
N ASN A 199 -2.37 -12.17 24.62
CA ASN A 199 -3.08 -11.87 23.36
C ASN A 199 -3.26 -13.11 22.45
N VAL A 200 -2.47 -14.17 22.64
CA VAL A 200 -2.44 -15.34 21.76
C VAL A 200 -3.78 -16.07 21.69
N ALA A 201 -4.47 -16.20 22.82
CA ALA A 201 -5.76 -16.92 22.88
C ALA A 201 -6.81 -16.29 21.94
N ARG A 202 -6.78 -14.96 21.80
CA ARG A 202 -7.74 -14.22 20.95
C ARG A 202 -7.48 -14.42 19.45
N ILE A 203 -6.23 -14.56 19.03
CA ILE A 203 -5.90 -14.74 17.60
C ILE A 203 -5.92 -16.20 17.17
N ARG A 204 -5.75 -17.16 18.09
CA ARG A 204 -5.67 -18.59 17.81
C ARG A 204 -6.78 -19.13 16.89
N PRO A 205 -8.07 -18.76 17.06
CA PRO A 205 -9.14 -19.26 16.19
C PRO A 205 -9.07 -18.76 14.75
N MET A 206 -8.34 -17.65 14.52
CA MET A 206 -8.18 -17.03 13.20
C MET A 206 -6.95 -17.55 12.46
N VAL A 207 -6.02 -18.25 13.13
CA VAL A 207 -4.79 -18.76 12.50
C VAL A 207 -5.11 -19.94 11.59
N ALA A 208 -4.57 -19.88 10.36
CA ALA A 208 -4.83 -20.90 9.34
C ALA A 208 -3.68 -21.01 8.33
N ASP A 209 -3.65 -22.12 7.59
CA ASP A 209 -2.92 -22.21 6.33
C ASP A 209 -3.65 -21.38 5.27
N VAL A 210 -3.23 -20.11 5.16
CA VAL A 210 -3.83 -19.15 4.23
C VAL A 210 -3.61 -19.56 2.78
N SER A 211 -2.46 -20.14 2.43
CA SER A 211 -2.19 -20.60 1.06
C SER A 211 -3.22 -21.63 0.61
N SER A 212 -3.44 -22.68 1.40
CA SER A 212 -4.45 -23.71 1.12
C SER A 212 -5.86 -23.13 1.07
N ALA A 213 -6.19 -22.19 1.96
CA ALA A 213 -7.49 -21.55 1.97
C ALA A 213 -7.76 -20.74 0.69
N LEU A 214 -6.76 -19.98 0.18
CA LEU A 214 -6.86 -19.24 -1.07
C LEU A 214 -7.03 -20.15 -2.29
N TYR A 215 -6.29 -21.26 -2.34
CA TYR A 215 -6.47 -22.28 -3.38
C TYR A 215 -7.86 -22.91 -3.35
N ALA A 216 -8.41 -23.17 -2.17
CA ALA A 216 -9.76 -23.72 -2.03
C ALA A 216 -10.84 -22.75 -2.58
N VAL A 217 -10.72 -21.43 -2.30
CA VAL A 217 -11.61 -20.40 -2.86
C VAL A 217 -11.53 -20.41 -4.39
N HIS A 218 -10.33 -20.38 -4.95
CA HIS A 218 -10.13 -20.34 -6.39
C HIS A 218 -10.64 -21.64 -7.08
N ALA A 219 -10.34 -22.81 -6.50
CA ALA A 219 -10.81 -24.10 -7.02
C ALA A 219 -12.33 -24.24 -7.01
N ALA A 220 -12.99 -23.58 -6.05
CA ALA A 220 -14.46 -23.49 -6.01
C ALA A 220 -15.04 -22.52 -7.06
N GLY A 221 -14.20 -21.83 -7.85
CA GLY A 221 -14.61 -20.83 -8.84
C GLY A 221 -14.80 -19.43 -8.25
N GLY A 222 -14.26 -19.16 -7.06
CA GLY A 222 -14.27 -17.85 -6.42
C GLY A 222 -13.13 -16.96 -6.89
N SER A 223 -13.38 -15.65 -6.96
CA SER A 223 -12.39 -14.62 -7.29
C SER A 223 -11.74 -14.06 -6.02
N LEU A 224 -10.45 -13.80 -6.11
CA LEU A 224 -9.66 -13.18 -5.04
C LEU A 224 -9.22 -11.76 -5.44
N LEU A 225 -9.24 -10.85 -4.46
CA LEU A 225 -8.72 -9.50 -4.56
C LEU A 225 -7.48 -9.38 -3.67
N PHE A 226 -6.31 -9.19 -4.28
CA PHE A 226 -5.06 -8.97 -3.55
C PHE A 226 -4.87 -7.47 -3.33
N GLU A 227 -4.93 -7.06 -2.08
CA GLU A 227 -4.87 -5.67 -1.65
C GLU A 227 -3.44 -5.29 -1.26
N GLY A 228 -2.76 -4.52 -2.12
CA GLY A 228 -1.44 -3.96 -1.86
C GLY A 228 -1.49 -2.75 -0.93
N ALA A 229 -0.41 -2.54 -0.20
CA ALA A 229 -0.16 -1.37 0.62
C ALA A 229 1.01 -0.56 0.05
N GLN A 230 1.17 0.69 0.48
CA GLN A 230 2.18 1.63 -0.03
C GLN A 230 2.07 1.84 -1.56
N GLY A 231 3.17 1.98 -2.26
CA GLY A 231 3.22 2.14 -3.71
C GLY A 231 4.52 1.61 -4.30
N SER A 232 4.57 1.41 -5.60
CA SER A 232 5.68 0.77 -6.33
C SER A 232 7.02 1.47 -6.11
N LEU A 233 7.03 2.79 -5.96
CA LEU A 233 8.26 3.55 -5.71
C LEU A 233 8.70 3.57 -4.24
N LEU A 234 7.93 2.95 -3.37
CA LEU A 234 8.33 2.62 -1.99
C LEU A 234 8.77 1.15 -1.84
N ASP A 235 8.78 0.36 -2.91
CA ASP A 235 9.26 -1.02 -2.92
C ASP A 235 10.75 -1.07 -2.53
N VAL A 236 11.13 -2.04 -1.70
CA VAL A 236 12.50 -2.14 -1.17
C VAL A 236 13.56 -2.40 -2.25
N ASP A 237 13.18 -3.07 -3.34
CA ASP A 237 14.09 -3.39 -4.44
C ASP A 237 13.98 -2.41 -5.61
N HIS A 238 12.78 -1.93 -5.91
CA HIS A 238 12.46 -1.18 -7.12
C HIS A 238 12.17 0.31 -6.88
N GLY A 239 12.04 0.72 -5.61
CA GLY A 239 11.73 2.10 -5.24
C GLY A 239 12.95 3.01 -5.16
N THR A 240 12.73 4.21 -4.64
CA THR A 240 13.77 5.24 -4.44
C THR A 240 14.61 4.94 -3.19
N TYR A 241 15.30 3.81 -3.19
CA TYR A 241 16.17 3.37 -2.08
C TYR A 241 17.22 4.44 -1.74
N PRO A 242 17.49 4.78 -0.45
CA PRO A 242 16.97 4.12 0.76
C PRO A 242 15.63 4.67 1.28
N TYR A 243 14.97 5.61 0.58
CA TYR A 243 13.72 6.24 1.00
C TYR A 243 12.52 5.39 0.56
N VAL A 244 12.42 4.18 1.11
CA VAL A 244 11.45 3.13 0.77
C VAL A 244 10.90 2.48 2.03
N THR A 245 9.84 1.67 1.90
CA THR A 245 9.42 0.72 2.93
C THR A 245 10.30 -0.53 2.89
N SER A 246 10.25 -1.36 3.92
CA SER A 246 11.07 -2.58 3.99
C SER A 246 10.40 -3.80 3.36
N SER A 247 9.30 -3.61 2.64
CA SER A 247 8.58 -4.68 1.95
C SER A 247 8.59 -4.50 0.43
N ASN A 248 8.40 -5.61 -0.30
CA ASN A 248 8.11 -5.53 -1.71
C ASN A 248 6.65 -5.13 -1.92
N CYS A 249 6.43 -4.02 -2.63
CA CYS A 249 5.12 -3.43 -2.91
C CYS A 249 4.62 -3.75 -4.32
N VAL A 250 5.46 -4.36 -5.16
CA VAL A 250 5.14 -4.74 -6.54
C VAL A 250 4.17 -5.91 -6.59
N ALA A 251 3.41 -5.99 -7.69
CA ALA A 251 2.35 -6.98 -7.87
C ALA A 251 2.84 -8.44 -7.74
N GLY A 252 4.07 -8.74 -8.20
CA GLY A 252 4.67 -10.08 -8.08
C GLY A 252 4.75 -10.60 -6.65
N ASN A 253 4.86 -9.70 -5.67
CA ASN A 253 4.88 -10.08 -4.26
C ASN A 253 3.51 -10.54 -3.72
N ALA A 254 2.42 -10.31 -4.45
CA ALA A 254 1.12 -10.89 -4.07
C ALA A 254 1.17 -12.43 -4.08
N ALA A 255 1.93 -13.03 -4.99
CA ALA A 255 2.15 -14.47 -5.01
C ALA A 255 2.98 -14.93 -3.79
N ALA A 256 4.19 -14.39 -3.62
CA ALA A 256 5.09 -14.78 -2.53
C ALA A 256 4.51 -14.45 -1.14
N GLY A 257 3.87 -13.30 -0.99
CA GLY A 257 3.35 -12.82 0.29
C GLY A 257 2.02 -13.42 0.72
N SER A 258 1.35 -14.17 -0.15
CA SER A 258 0.11 -14.91 0.18
C SER A 258 0.24 -16.42 0.03
N GLY A 259 1.31 -16.90 -0.62
CA GLY A 259 1.56 -18.32 -0.84
C GLY A 259 0.80 -18.91 -2.05
N VAL A 260 0.31 -18.08 -2.98
CA VAL A 260 -0.27 -18.56 -4.24
C VAL A 260 0.76 -18.58 -5.36
N GLY A 261 0.52 -19.37 -6.40
CA GLY A 261 1.37 -19.35 -7.60
C GLY A 261 1.19 -18.07 -8.42
N PRO A 262 2.24 -17.58 -9.13
CA PRO A 262 2.16 -16.35 -9.89
C PRO A 262 1.12 -16.39 -11.02
N ASN A 263 0.77 -17.57 -11.51
CA ASN A 263 -0.28 -17.79 -12.52
C ASN A 263 -1.71 -17.55 -11.99
N MET A 264 -1.86 -17.35 -10.69
CA MET A 264 -3.14 -16.92 -10.08
C MET A 264 -3.33 -15.40 -10.09
N LEU A 265 -2.33 -14.63 -10.49
CA LEU A 265 -2.39 -13.16 -10.59
C LEU A 265 -2.84 -12.78 -12.01
N HIS A 266 -4.17 -12.84 -12.26
CA HIS A 266 -4.71 -12.72 -13.61
C HIS A 266 -4.80 -11.30 -14.13
N TYR A 267 -4.98 -10.33 -13.25
CA TYR A 267 -5.11 -8.92 -13.60
C TYR A 267 -4.43 -8.04 -12.57
N VAL A 268 -3.60 -7.10 -13.02
CA VAL A 268 -2.95 -6.11 -12.16
C VAL A 268 -3.55 -4.74 -12.44
N LEU A 269 -4.29 -4.23 -11.47
CA LEU A 269 -4.86 -2.88 -11.50
C LEU A 269 -3.93 -1.90 -10.79
N GLY A 270 -3.35 -0.98 -11.52
CA GLY A 270 -2.51 0.10 -11.00
C GLY A 270 -3.35 1.30 -10.57
N ILE A 271 -3.33 1.63 -9.28
CA ILE A 271 -3.99 2.85 -8.80
C ILE A 271 -3.01 4.01 -8.91
N THR A 272 -3.43 5.03 -9.62
CA THR A 272 -2.61 6.19 -10.01
C THR A 272 -3.35 7.46 -9.70
N LYS A 273 -2.74 8.38 -8.98
CA LYS A 273 -3.31 9.71 -8.76
C LYS A 273 -3.10 10.58 -9.99
N ALA A 274 -4.07 11.44 -10.34
CA ALA A 274 -4.00 12.34 -11.49
C ALA A 274 -2.89 13.43 -11.36
N TYR A 275 -2.20 13.46 -10.25
CA TYR A 275 -0.98 14.20 -9.96
C TYR A 275 -0.09 13.33 -9.07
N THR A 276 1.05 13.81 -8.62
CA THR A 276 1.96 13.00 -7.82
C THR A 276 2.05 13.53 -6.39
N THR A 277 2.09 12.62 -5.41
CA THR A 277 2.34 12.98 -4.01
C THR A 277 3.38 12.06 -3.38
N ARG A 278 4.11 12.58 -2.39
CA ARG A 278 5.07 11.82 -1.61
C ARG A 278 5.06 12.25 -0.14
N VAL A 279 5.15 11.31 0.78
CA VAL A 279 5.40 11.55 2.20
C VAL A 279 6.86 11.31 2.52
N GLY A 280 7.47 12.16 3.35
CA GLY A 280 8.84 11.98 3.82
C GLY A 280 9.91 12.43 2.84
N SER A 281 11.13 12.02 3.13
CA SER A 281 12.35 12.41 2.41
C SER A 281 12.51 11.65 1.09
N GLY A 282 13.53 12.04 0.34
CA GLY A 282 13.90 11.42 -0.93
C GLY A 282 13.53 12.25 -2.16
N PRO A 283 14.01 11.85 -3.35
CA PRO A 283 13.86 12.60 -4.59
C PRO A 283 12.42 12.65 -5.07
N PHE A 284 12.06 13.79 -5.68
CA PHE A 284 10.74 13.99 -6.27
C PHE A 284 10.89 14.98 -7.46
N PRO A 285 11.29 14.51 -8.65
CA PRO A 285 11.64 15.40 -9.76
C PRO A 285 10.53 16.37 -10.19
N SER A 286 9.26 15.93 -10.18
CA SER A 286 8.12 16.75 -10.57
C SER A 286 7.49 17.55 -9.41
N GLU A 287 8.19 17.69 -8.28
CA GLU A 287 7.70 18.39 -7.08
C GLU A 287 7.40 19.87 -7.32
N LEU A 288 6.37 20.36 -6.64
CA LEU A 288 5.94 21.75 -6.61
C LEU A 288 5.98 22.31 -5.18
N ALA A 289 6.25 23.61 -5.07
CA ALA A 289 6.11 24.32 -3.79
C ALA A 289 4.63 24.25 -3.33
N THR A 290 4.38 23.79 -2.10
CA THR A 290 3.01 23.61 -1.57
C THR A 290 2.46 24.82 -0.82
N ASP A 291 3.24 25.89 -0.69
CA ASP A 291 2.87 27.16 -0.07
C ASP A 291 2.28 28.19 -1.04
N GLN A 292 2.44 27.95 -2.34
CA GLN A 292 1.97 28.87 -3.40
C GLN A 292 1.55 28.15 -4.68
N GLY A 293 0.85 28.85 -5.55
CA GLY A 293 0.49 28.39 -6.90
C GLY A 293 -0.23 27.06 -6.94
N VAL A 294 0.07 26.27 -7.98
CA VAL A 294 -0.56 24.95 -8.22
C VAL A 294 -0.26 23.96 -7.11
N GLY A 295 0.95 23.93 -6.57
CA GLY A 295 1.28 23.02 -5.46
C GLY A 295 0.42 23.26 -4.23
N LYS A 296 0.12 24.53 -3.89
CA LYS A 296 -0.81 24.88 -2.81
C LYS A 296 -2.24 24.44 -3.13
N HIS A 297 -2.69 24.61 -4.38
CA HIS A 297 -3.99 24.10 -4.82
C HIS A 297 -4.10 22.59 -4.62
N LEU A 298 -3.14 21.81 -5.12
CA LEU A 298 -3.11 20.37 -4.97
C LEU A 298 -3.12 19.94 -3.49
N ALA A 299 -2.33 20.59 -2.64
CA ALA A 299 -2.24 20.28 -1.22
C ALA A 299 -3.54 20.56 -0.48
N SER A 300 -4.19 21.71 -0.75
CA SER A 300 -5.40 22.16 -0.04
C SER A 300 -6.65 21.47 -0.55
N VAL A 301 -6.91 21.47 -1.86
CA VAL A 301 -8.10 20.85 -2.47
C VAL A 301 -8.02 19.32 -2.37
N GLY A 302 -6.82 18.76 -2.57
CA GLY A 302 -6.56 17.33 -2.42
C GLY A 302 -6.56 16.84 -0.99
N HIS A 303 -6.60 17.72 0.02
CA HIS A 303 -6.44 17.34 1.45
C HIS A 303 -5.23 16.46 1.67
N GLU A 304 -4.07 16.89 1.16
CA GLU A 304 -2.88 16.05 1.11
C GLU A 304 -2.14 16.01 2.46
N PHE A 305 -2.76 15.30 3.41
CA PHE A 305 -2.20 14.97 4.72
C PHE A 305 -2.28 13.46 4.95
N GLY A 306 -1.24 12.90 5.56
CA GLY A 306 -1.17 11.47 5.85
C GLY A 306 -2.26 11.02 6.82
N THR A 307 -3.07 10.06 6.42
CA THR A 307 -4.22 9.55 7.21
C THR A 307 -3.82 9.02 8.58
N VAL A 308 -2.65 8.41 8.71
CA VAL A 308 -2.17 7.78 9.95
C VAL A 308 -1.22 8.71 10.72
N THR A 309 -0.38 9.45 10.03
CA THR A 309 0.69 10.25 10.64
C THR A 309 0.37 11.74 10.73
N GLY A 310 -0.67 12.21 10.04
CA GLY A 310 -0.98 13.63 9.92
C GLY A 310 0.06 14.47 9.18
N ARG A 311 1.14 13.84 8.65
CA ARG A 311 2.21 14.54 7.93
C ARG A 311 1.67 15.13 6.62
N ALA A 312 2.06 16.35 6.30
CA ALA A 312 1.79 16.96 5.00
C ALA A 312 2.47 16.14 3.89
N ARG A 313 1.77 15.93 2.78
CA ARG A 313 2.31 15.33 1.57
C ARG A 313 2.90 16.40 0.69
N ARG A 314 4.08 16.16 0.15
CA ARG A 314 4.68 16.90 -0.95
C ARG A 314 3.84 16.63 -2.19
N CYS A 315 3.59 17.63 -3.02
CA CYS A 315 2.77 17.52 -4.23
C CYS A 315 3.61 17.86 -5.46
N GLY A 316 3.28 17.27 -6.59
CA GLY A 316 3.94 17.54 -7.87
C GLY A 316 3.05 17.19 -9.05
N TRP A 317 3.50 17.58 -10.25
CA TRP A 317 2.82 17.24 -11.49
C TRP A 317 2.77 15.72 -11.73
N PHE A 318 1.82 15.29 -12.54
CA PHE A 318 1.75 13.91 -13.01
C PHE A 318 3.06 13.54 -13.75
N ASP A 319 3.60 12.36 -13.45
CA ASP A 319 4.88 11.93 -13.95
C ASP A 319 4.73 10.62 -14.76
N ALA A 320 4.64 10.75 -16.09
CA ALA A 320 4.46 9.60 -16.98
C ALA A 320 5.72 8.74 -17.09
N ALA A 321 6.92 9.32 -16.96
CA ALA A 321 8.16 8.56 -17.00
C ALA A 321 8.30 7.65 -15.77
N LEU A 322 7.88 8.13 -14.62
CA LEU A 322 7.75 7.36 -13.39
C LEU A 322 6.72 6.22 -13.54
N LEU A 323 5.55 6.53 -14.13
CA LEU A 323 4.50 5.53 -14.36
C LEU A 323 4.95 4.42 -15.30
N ARG A 324 5.70 4.72 -16.36
CA ARG A 324 6.26 3.69 -17.27
C ARG A 324 7.15 2.70 -16.52
N ARG A 325 7.97 3.17 -15.56
CA ARG A 325 8.73 2.28 -14.67
C ARG A 325 7.80 1.40 -13.83
N SER A 326 6.80 1.99 -13.20
CA SER A 326 5.83 1.26 -12.38
C SER A 326 5.06 0.21 -13.20
N VAL A 327 4.65 0.54 -14.41
CA VAL A 327 3.98 -0.39 -15.34
C VAL A 327 4.87 -1.59 -15.66
N GLN A 328 6.16 -1.36 -15.96
CA GLN A 328 7.10 -2.42 -16.29
C GLN A 328 7.31 -3.40 -15.14
N ILE A 329 7.60 -2.90 -13.92
CA ILE A 329 7.92 -3.77 -12.77
C ILE A 329 6.72 -4.52 -12.21
N ASN A 330 5.51 -4.05 -12.49
CA ASN A 330 4.26 -4.65 -12.01
C ASN A 330 3.53 -5.47 -13.07
N GLY A 331 3.81 -5.30 -14.36
CA GLY A 331 3.00 -5.87 -15.42
C GLY A 331 1.56 -5.38 -15.38
N VAL A 332 1.36 -4.06 -15.22
CA VAL A 332 0.04 -3.45 -15.06
C VAL A 332 -0.85 -3.74 -16.26
N SER A 333 -2.03 -4.30 -16.02
CA SER A 333 -3.02 -4.65 -17.04
C SER A 333 -3.94 -3.48 -17.40
N GLY A 334 -4.24 -2.65 -16.42
CA GLY A 334 -5.06 -1.44 -16.54
C GLY A 334 -4.87 -0.52 -15.35
N MET A 335 -5.25 0.74 -15.48
CA MET A 335 -5.11 1.76 -14.45
C MET A 335 -6.45 2.27 -13.94
N CYS A 336 -6.49 2.63 -12.65
CA CYS A 336 -7.53 3.47 -12.08
C CYS A 336 -6.91 4.85 -11.77
N LEU A 337 -7.37 5.87 -12.50
CA LEU A 337 -6.96 7.26 -12.26
C LEU A 337 -7.81 7.86 -11.14
N THR A 338 -7.17 8.32 -10.07
CA THR A 338 -7.85 8.88 -8.89
C THR A 338 -7.60 10.38 -8.74
N LYS A 339 -8.47 11.06 -7.99
CA LYS A 339 -8.28 12.47 -7.65
C LYS A 339 -8.29 13.41 -8.89
N LEU A 340 -9.03 13.08 -9.94
CA LEU A 340 -9.18 13.94 -11.12
C LEU A 340 -9.84 15.27 -10.74
N ASP A 341 -10.82 15.21 -9.84
CA ASP A 341 -11.56 16.32 -9.26
C ASP A 341 -10.68 17.40 -8.59
N VAL A 342 -9.51 17.02 -8.12
CA VAL A 342 -8.55 17.95 -7.49
C VAL A 342 -7.93 18.91 -8.50
N LEU A 343 -7.95 18.56 -9.78
CA LEU A 343 -7.43 19.41 -10.87
C LEU A 343 -8.45 20.42 -11.39
N ASP A 344 -9.71 20.36 -10.94
CA ASP A 344 -10.75 21.32 -11.31
C ASP A 344 -10.32 22.76 -10.94
N GLY A 345 -10.56 23.71 -11.83
CA GLY A 345 -10.20 25.12 -11.65
C GLY A 345 -8.77 25.49 -12.05
N LEU A 346 -7.96 24.54 -12.52
CA LEU A 346 -6.64 24.85 -13.06
C LEU A 346 -6.72 25.19 -14.55
N GLU A 347 -6.15 26.31 -14.95
CA GLU A 347 -6.15 26.79 -16.35
C GLU A 347 -5.17 26.00 -17.23
N SER A 348 -4.09 25.50 -16.63
CA SER A 348 -3.00 24.78 -17.32
C SER A 348 -2.50 23.63 -16.43
N LEU A 349 -2.16 22.51 -17.06
CA LEU A 349 -1.61 21.30 -16.44
C LEU A 349 -0.30 20.93 -17.12
N LYS A 350 0.60 20.28 -16.37
CA LYS A 350 1.85 19.77 -16.93
C LYS A 350 1.96 18.26 -16.69
N LEU A 351 2.39 17.55 -17.73
CA LEU A 351 2.72 16.12 -17.68
C LEU A 351 4.24 15.99 -17.81
N CYS A 352 4.91 15.39 -16.84
CA CYS A 352 6.31 15.04 -16.97
C CYS A 352 6.45 13.84 -17.90
N THR A 353 6.98 14.07 -19.11
CA THR A 353 7.11 13.05 -20.16
C THR A 353 8.45 12.33 -20.15
N GLY A 354 9.43 12.89 -19.47
CA GLY A 354 10.79 12.35 -19.35
C GLY A 354 11.68 13.26 -18.51
N TYR A 355 12.96 12.94 -18.48
CA TYR A 355 13.95 13.74 -17.72
C TYR A 355 15.19 14.02 -18.54
N ARG A 356 15.83 15.13 -18.25
CA ARG A 356 17.22 15.38 -18.60
C ARG A 356 18.10 14.83 -17.47
N LEU A 357 18.95 13.86 -17.75
CA LEU A 357 19.84 13.22 -16.79
C LEU A 357 21.25 13.08 -17.40
N GLY A 358 22.25 13.72 -16.82
CA GLY A 358 23.62 13.65 -17.32
C GLY A 358 23.78 14.10 -18.79
N GLY A 359 23.00 15.11 -19.21
CA GLY A 359 22.97 15.62 -20.59
C GLY A 359 22.19 14.76 -21.60
N LYS A 360 21.61 13.63 -21.18
CA LYS A 360 20.77 12.77 -22.01
C LYS A 360 19.31 12.91 -21.66
N ILE A 361 18.43 12.69 -22.62
CA ILE A 361 17.00 12.57 -22.39
C ILE A 361 16.68 11.12 -22.10
N VAL A 362 15.99 10.85 -20.98
CA VAL A 362 15.49 9.56 -20.58
C VAL A 362 13.98 9.62 -20.39
N ASP A 363 13.27 8.63 -20.84
CA ASP A 363 11.81 8.55 -20.84
C ASP A 363 11.25 7.60 -19.79
N ILE A 364 12.13 7.07 -18.93
CA ILE A 364 11.79 6.15 -17.85
C ILE A 364 12.50 6.59 -16.56
N PHE A 365 11.79 6.49 -15.43
CA PHE A 365 12.33 6.85 -14.10
C PHE A 365 13.55 5.98 -13.77
N PRO A 366 14.69 6.56 -13.37
CA PRO A 366 15.90 5.81 -13.05
C PRO A 366 15.74 5.01 -11.75
N VAL A 367 16.66 4.06 -11.55
CA VAL A 367 16.77 3.31 -10.29
C VAL A 367 17.72 4.05 -9.35
N GLY A 368 17.36 4.14 -8.07
CA GLY A 368 18.17 4.80 -7.07
C GLY A 368 17.77 6.25 -6.77
N ALA A 369 18.10 6.69 -5.57
CA ALA A 369 17.74 8.04 -5.12
C ALA A 369 18.63 9.11 -5.72
N GLU A 370 19.90 8.82 -5.92
CA GLU A 370 20.91 9.75 -6.45
C GLU A 370 20.59 10.16 -7.89
N GLU A 371 20.34 9.18 -8.77
CA GLU A 371 19.97 9.42 -10.15
C GLU A 371 18.61 10.10 -10.25
N ALA A 372 17.66 9.68 -9.41
CA ALA A 372 16.35 10.32 -9.38
C ALA A 372 16.41 11.78 -8.90
N ALA A 373 17.33 12.11 -7.97
CA ALA A 373 17.56 13.48 -7.50
C ALA A 373 18.23 14.36 -8.57
N ALA A 374 19.00 13.76 -9.48
CA ALA A 374 19.66 14.46 -10.59
C ALA A 374 18.76 14.64 -11.82
N CYS A 375 17.53 14.12 -11.80
CA CYS A 375 16.57 14.26 -12.88
C CYS A 375 16.00 15.66 -12.98
N GLU A 376 16.13 16.30 -14.14
CA GLU A 376 15.43 17.54 -14.49
C GLU A 376 14.20 17.18 -15.33
N PRO A 377 12.96 17.43 -14.84
CA PRO A 377 11.76 17.00 -15.55
C PRO A 377 11.53 17.77 -16.85
N ILE A 378 11.11 17.05 -17.87
CA ILE A 378 10.69 17.59 -19.16
C ILE A 378 9.16 17.53 -19.20
N TYR A 379 8.53 18.69 -19.41
CA TYR A 379 7.09 18.80 -19.35
C TYR A 379 6.46 19.02 -20.73
N GLU A 380 5.32 18.37 -20.92
CA GLU A 380 4.31 18.71 -21.90
C GLU A 380 3.21 19.51 -21.17
N GLU A 381 2.82 20.66 -21.72
CA GLU A 381 1.77 21.51 -21.17
C GLU A 381 0.44 21.25 -21.89
N MET A 382 -0.65 21.14 -21.10
CA MET A 382 -2.00 20.93 -21.59
C MET A 382 -2.93 22.00 -21.02
N ALA A 383 -3.96 22.36 -21.78
CA ALA A 383 -5.05 23.20 -21.25
C ALA A 383 -5.77 22.47 -20.12
N GLY A 384 -6.01 23.18 -19.04
CA GLY A 384 -6.83 22.71 -17.92
C GLY A 384 -8.33 22.92 -18.18
N TRP A 385 -9.11 22.86 -17.09
CA TRP A 385 -10.55 23.06 -17.14
C TRP A 385 -11.03 23.75 -15.87
N THR A 386 -12.11 24.51 -15.99
CA THR A 386 -12.71 25.25 -14.87
C THR A 386 -14.00 24.61 -14.37
N GLU A 387 -14.64 23.78 -15.18
CA GLU A 387 -15.86 23.07 -14.84
C GLU A 387 -15.56 21.92 -13.85
N SER A 388 -16.55 21.59 -13.02
CA SER A 388 -16.39 20.50 -12.07
C SER A 388 -16.46 19.12 -12.73
N THR A 389 -15.52 18.24 -12.34
CA THR A 389 -15.54 16.81 -12.69
C THR A 389 -16.18 15.97 -11.60
N VAL A 390 -16.49 16.55 -10.43
CA VAL A 390 -17.04 15.84 -9.25
C VAL A 390 -18.34 15.13 -9.62
N GLY A 391 -18.40 13.85 -9.30
CA GLY A 391 -19.60 13.03 -9.48
C GLY A 391 -19.91 12.63 -10.92
N ALA A 392 -19.05 12.96 -11.91
CA ALA A 392 -19.25 12.50 -13.29
C ALA A 392 -19.30 10.96 -13.36
N LYS A 393 -20.27 10.41 -14.11
CA LYS A 393 -20.53 8.96 -14.22
C LYS A 393 -20.09 8.35 -15.55
N SER A 394 -19.70 9.19 -16.52
CA SER A 394 -19.19 8.77 -17.83
C SER A 394 -18.09 9.68 -18.30
N LEU A 395 -17.27 9.22 -19.26
CA LEU A 395 -16.25 10.09 -19.87
C LEU A 395 -16.88 11.28 -20.59
N ASP A 396 -18.03 11.10 -21.21
CA ASP A 396 -18.72 12.18 -21.95
C ASP A 396 -19.24 13.29 -21.02
N ALA A 397 -19.46 12.97 -19.74
CA ALA A 397 -19.85 13.95 -18.74
C ALA A 397 -18.65 14.82 -18.23
N LEU A 398 -17.42 14.43 -18.55
CA LEU A 398 -16.24 15.20 -18.20
C LEU A 398 -16.05 16.38 -19.18
N PRO A 399 -15.47 17.51 -18.72
CA PRO A 399 -15.00 18.59 -19.62
C PRO A 399 -14.09 18.07 -20.73
N ALA A 400 -14.10 18.68 -21.89
CA ALA A 400 -13.32 18.25 -23.04
C ALA A 400 -11.82 18.12 -22.73
N ASN A 401 -11.26 19.10 -22.02
CA ASN A 401 -9.85 19.11 -21.61
C ASN A 401 -9.55 18.02 -20.57
N ALA A 402 -10.48 17.71 -19.66
CA ALA A 402 -10.32 16.62 -18.71
C ALA A 402 -10.28 15.25 -19.43
N ARG A 403 -11.14 15.05 -20.43
CA ARG A 403 -11.07 13.85 -21.30
C ARG A 403 -9.76 13.76 -22.06
N ALA A 404 -9.30 14.91 -22.62
CA ALA A 404 -8.02 14.96 -23.31
C ALA A 404 -6.84 14.61 -22.38
N TYR A 405 -6.88 15.08 -21.14
CA TYR A 405 -5.88 14.77 -20.11
C TYR A 405 -5.85 13.27 -19.78
N VAL A 406 -7.00 12.65 -19.52
CA VAL A 406 -7.13 11.20 -19.27
C VAL A 406 -6.59 10.40 -20.44
N LYS A 407 -6.97 10.75 -21.68
CA LYS A 407 -6.48 10.09 -22.89
C LYS A 407 -4.97 10.26 -23.07
N ARG A 408 -4.45 11.46 -22.79
CA ARG A 408 -3.01 11.71 -22.95
C ARG A 408 -2.17 10.92 -21.96
N ILE A 409 -2.64 10.74 -20.72
CA ILE A 409 -2.02 9.83 -19.74
C ILE A 409 -1.95 8.42 -20.27
N GLU A 410 -3.05 7.89 -20.80
CA GLU A 410 -3.10 6.54 -21.38
C GLU A 410 -2.07 6.37 -22.50
N GLU A 411 -1.99 7.35 -23.42
CA GLU A 411 -1.01 7.35 -24.51
C GLU A 411 0.44 7.39 -24.02
N LEU A 412 0.75 8.24 -23.04
CA LEU A 412 2.10 8.42 -22.51
C LEU A 412 2.58 7.22 -21.68
N VAL A 413 1.68 6.58 -20.97
CA VAL A 413 2.02 5.44 -20.08
C VAL A 413 1.96 4.10 -20.83
N GLY A 414 1.15 4.01 -21.89
CA GLY A 414 1.01 2.83 -22.74
C GLY A 414 0.13 1.72 -22.12
N VAL A 415 -0.70 2.06 -21.12
CA VAL A 415 -1.63 1.13 -20.46
C VAL A 415 -3.00 1.78 -20.38
N PRO A 416 -4.08 1.03 -20.67
CA PRO A 416 -5.42 1.60 -20.67
C PRO A 416 -5.88 2.05 -19.28
N ILE A 417 -6.65 3.12 -19.25
CA ILE A 417 -7.35 3.58 -18.05
C ILE A 417 -8.71 2.87 -17.99
N ASP A 418 -8.89 2.01 -17.01
CA ASP A 418 -10.10 1.22 -16.81
C ASP A 418 -11.14 1.94 -15.96
N MET A 419 -10.66 2.79 -15.06
CA MET A 419 -11.51 3.48 -14.09
C MET A 419 -11.01 4.91 -13.89
N VAL A 420 -11.94 5.84 -13.67
CA VAL A 420 -11.62 7.22 -13.27
C VAL A 420 -12.45 7.58 -12.04
N SER A 421 -11.78 7.90 -10.95
CA SER A 421 -12.42 8.38 -9.72
C SER A 421 -12.62 9.89 -9.80
N THR A 422 -13.86 10.33 -9.66
CA THR A 422 -14.31 11.72 -9.80
C THR A 422 -14.76 12.34 -8.48
N GLY A 423 -14.41 11.74 -7.35
CA GLY A 423 -14.71 12.24 -6.01
C GLY A 423 -14.40 11.22 -4.92
N PRO A 424 -14.61 11.54 -3.65
CA PRO A 424 -14.26 10.68 -2.52
C PRO A 424 -15.20 9.49 -2.30
N ASP A 425 -16.48 9.58 -2.72
CA ASP A 425 -17.43 8.50 -2.55
C ASP A 425 -17.17 7.35 -3.53
N ARG A 426 -17.45 6.10 -3.10
CA ARG A 426 -17.25 4.91 -3.93
C ARG A 426 -18.06 4.96 -5.24
N GLU A 427 -19.24 5.55 -5.21
CA GLU A 427 -20.12 5.68 -6.37
C GLU A 427 -19.63 6.76 -7.35
N GLU A 428 -18.72 7.64 -6.97
CA GLU A 428 -18.13 8.68 -7.81
C GLU A 428 -16.96 8.10 -8.62
N THR A 429 -17.27 7.07 -9.41
CA THR A 429 -16.29 6.36 -10.22
C THR A 429 -16.86 6.04 -11.60
N ILE A 430 -16.15 6.44 -12.64
CA ILE A 430 -16.42 6.04 -14.03
C ILE A 430 -15.73 4.70 -14.24
N VAL A 431 -16.45 3.69 -14.68
CA VAL A 431 -15.93 2.36 -15.00
C VAL A 431 -16.01 2.13 -16.49
N LEU A 432 -14.85 2.08 -17.15
CA LEU A 432 -14.71 1.85 -18.59
C LEU A 432 -14.53 0.37 -18.89
N ARG A 433 -13.77 -0.31 -18.03
CA ARG A 433 -13.49 -1.73 -18.11
C ARG A 433 -13.41 -2.32 -16.70
N HIS A 434 -14.10 -3.44 -16.50
CA HIS A 434 -14.19 -4.05 -15.18
C HIS A 434 -13.05 -5.06 -14.98
N PRO A 435 -12.16 -4.91 -13.94
CA PRO A 435 -11.00 -5.77 -13.76
C PRO A 435 -11.31 -7.27 -13.58
N PHE A 436 -12.47 -7.61 -13.03
CA PHE A 436 -12.91 -9.00 -12.83
C PHE A 436 -13.63 -9.63 -14.06
N LYS A 437 -13.87 -8.89 -15.13
CA LYS A 437 -14.60 -9.36 -16.32
C LYS A 437 -13.71 -9.53 -17.53
#